data_bbdb5664752bf0c658136b2d7814c1ba
#
_entry.id   bbdb5664752bf0c658136b2d7814c1ba
#
_cell.length_a   1.000
_cell.length_b   1.000
_cell.length_c   1.000
_cell.angle_alpha   90.00
_cell.angle_beta   90.00
_cell.angle_gamma   90.00
#
_symmetry.space_group_name_H-M   'P 1'
#
loop_
_entity.id
_entity.type
_entity.pdbx_description
1 polymer ?
#
loop_
_entity_poly.entity_id
_entity_poly.type
_entity_poly.pdbx_seq_one_letter_code
_entity_poly.pdbx_strand_id
1 'polypeptide(L)'
;MRNNACYVVLGAAHLLLHGIWAFKANSVGERTDLVLGNQLVIDEEVIGAARGLVLTEWKLVKPKDSPEAVKNEAKLQASRYSGGGLAGFELDSERYLVLVGEEEFDKPRDETVGSVSYRVISLILNRKTPSVAAKQGK
;
A
#
# COMPACT_ATOMS: atom_id res chain seq x y z
N MET A 1 10.95 9.40 -16.09
CA MET A 1 10.05 8.33 -15.61
C MET A 1 10.05 8.35 -14.09
N ARG A 2 8.90 8.66 -13.47
CA ARG A 2 8.75 8.50 -12.02
C ARG A 2 8.65 7.00 -11.74
N ASN A 3 9.46 6.49 -10.82
CA ASN A 3 9.42 5.08 -10.44
C ASN A 3 8.52 4.87 -9.20
N ASN A 4 8.18 3.64 -8.90
CA ASN A 4 7.34 3.28 -7.76
C ASN A 4 7.86 3.86 -6.43
N ALA A 5 9.18 3.90 -6.25
CA ALA A 5 9.80 4.41 -5.03
C ALA A 5 9.42 5.88 -4.70
N CYS A 6 9.21 6.72 -5.72
CA CYS A 6 8.81 8.11 -5.51
C CYS A 6 7.43 8.20 -4.84
N TYR A 7 6.48 7.39 -5.26
CA TYR A 7 5.11 7.39 -4.71
C TYR A 7 5.07 6.83 -3.29
N VAL A 8 5.89 5.82 -3.01
CA VAL A 8 6.03 5.25 -1.65
C VAL A 8 6.54 6.33 -0.69
N VAL A 9 7.55 7.08 -1.07
CA VAL A 9 8.12 8.17 -0.24
C VAL A 9 7.09 9.27 -0.01
N LEU A 10 6.36 9.69 -1.05
CA LEU A 10 5.31 10.71 -0.92
C LEU A 10 4.16 10.22 -0.03
N GLY A 11 3.76 8.96 -0.17
CA GLY A 11 2.77 8.34 0.69
C GLY A 11 3.20 8.30 2.15
N ALA A 12 4.45 7.91 2.42
CA ALA A 12 5.01 7.92 3.76
C ALA A 12 5.02 9.32 4.39
N ALA A 13 5.44 10.33 3.63
CA ALA A 13 5.42 11.72 4.09
C ALA A 13 4.00 12.20 4.40
N HIS A 14 3.03 11.86 3.54
CA HIS A 14 1.63 12.21 3.77
C HIS A 14 1.07 11.56 5.04
N LEU A 15 1.32 10.27 5.24
CA LEU A 15 0.89 9.55 6.44
C LEU A 15 1.50 10.14 7.72
N LEU A 16 2.78 10.52 7.65
CA LEU A 16 3.47 11.16 8.78
C LEU A 16 2.82 12.49 9.19
N LEU A 17 2.31 13.27 8.24
CA LEU A 17 1.56 14.51 8.51
C LEU A 17 0.26 14.25 9.31
N HIS A 18 -0.28 13.05 9.23
CA HIS A 18 -1.44 12.60 10.00
C HIS A 18 -1.07 11.83 11.27
N GLY A 19 0.20 11.89 11.69
CA GLY A 19 0.69 11.18 12.89
C GLY A 19 0.81 9.66 12.71
N ILE A 20 0.73 9.17 11.48
CA ILE A 20 0.87 7.74 11.16
C ILE A 20 2.33 7.49 10.76
N TRP A 21 3.05 6.76 11.57
CA TRP A 21 4.41 6.37 11.25
C TRP A 21 4.42 5.33 10.13
N ALA A 22 5.16 5.65 9.08
CA ALA A 22 5.33 4.79 7.93
C ALA A 22 6.82 4.60 7.65
N PHE A 23 7.30 3.38 7.58
CA PHE A 23 8.70 3.07 7.35
C PHE A 23 8.84 1.89 6.38
N LYS A 24 10.00 1.84 5.74
CA LYS A 24 10.36 0.73 4.88
C LYS A 24 11.13 -0.30 5.71
N ALA A 25 10.56 -1.48 5.86
CA ALA A 25 11.25 -2.57 6.52
C ALA A 25 12.15 -3.31 5.53
N ASN A 26 13.42 -3.46 5.89
CA ASN A 26 14.36 -4.32 5.19
C ASN A 26 14.69 -5.46 6.15
N SER A 27 14.04 -6.60 6.00
CA SER A 27 14.49 -7.82 6.63
C SER A 27 15.46 -8.58 5.71
N VAL A 28 16.27 -9.46 6.27
CA VAL A 28 17.22 -10.27 5.49
C VAL A 28 16.44 -11.13 4.50
N GLY A 29 16.60 -10.83 3.21
CA GLY A 29 15.99 -11.57 2.10
C GLY A 29 14.69 -10.99 1.56
N GLU A 30 14.03 -10.03 2.22
CA GLU A 30 12.75 -9.46 1.77
C GLU A 30 12.70 -7.94 1.95
N ARG A 31 12.13 -7.25 0.97
CA ARG A 31 11.91 -5.81 0.99
C ARG A 31 10.43 -5.52 1.00
N THR A 32 9.95 -4.84 2.02
CA THR A 32 8.59 -4.28 2.03
C THR A 32 8.60 -2.86 1.50
N ASP A 33 7.52 -2.43 0.86
CA ASP A 33 7.43 -1.05 0.38
C ASP A 33 7.20 -0.07 1.53
N LEU A 34 6.23 -0.36 2.38
CA LEU A 34 5.91 0.49 3.52
C LEU A 34 5.23 -0.32 4.62
N VAL A 35 5.66 -0.12 5.85
CA VAL A 35 5.01 -0.65 7.05
C VAL A 35 4.53 0.53 7.88
N LEU A 36 3.29 0.48 8.32
CA LEU A 36 2.67 1.51 9.13
C LEU A 36 2.70 1.09 10.59
N GLY A 37 3.15 1.97 11.46
CA GLY A 37 3.18 1.71 12.90
C GLY A 37 4.09 2.69 13.64
N ASN A 38 4.26 2.47 14.93
CA ASN A 38 5.24 3.20 15.72
C ASN A 38 6.65 2.69 15.42
N GLN A 39 7.65 3.56 15.54
CA GLN A 39 9.05 3.18 15.39
C GLN A 39 9.37 2.04 16.36
N LEU A 40 9.76 0.88 15.82
CA LEU A 40 10.16 -0.28 16.63
C LEU A 40 11.49 0.02 17.33
N VAL A 41 11.43 0.61 18.49
CA VAL A 41 12.46 0.44 19.50
C VAL A 41 12.17 -0.92 20.12
N ILE A 42 13.17 -1.81 20.20
CA ILE A 42 13.04 -3.15 20.78
C ILE A 42 12.84 -2.97 22.30
N ASP A 43 11.62 -2.64 22.68
CA ASP A 43 11.19 -2.54 24.08
C ASP A 43 9.91 -3.35 24.20
N GLU A 44 9.82 -4.24 25.16
CA GLU A 44 8.66 -5.11 25.39
C GLU A 44 7.35 -4.33 25.54
N GLU A 45 7.42 -3.09 26.07
CA GLU A 45 6.27 -2.19 26.17
C GLU A 45 5.78 -1.72 24.78
N VAL A 46 6.70 -1.52 23.82
CA VAL A 46 6.38 -1.13 22.45
C VAL A 46 5.79 -2.31 21.68
N ILE A 47 6.27 -3.52 21.92
CA ILE A 47 5.69 -4.75 21.33
C ILE A 47 4.23 -4.91 21.78
N GLY A 48 3.93 -4.63 23.04
CA GLY A 48 2.57 -4.67 23.59
C GLY A 48 1.65 -3.56 23.04
N ALA A 49 2.20 -2.40 22.70
CA ALA A 49 1.47 -1.25 22.15
C ALA A 49 1.39 -1.25 20.61
N ALA A 50 2.29 -1.94 19.92
CA ALA A 50 2.31 -2.08 18.46
C ALA A 50 1.22 -3.07 17.96
N ARG A 51 0.02 -2.92 18.47
CA ARG A 51 -1.16 -3.61 17.93
C ARG A 51 -1.53 -2.97 16.61
N GLY A 52 -0.82 -3.32 15.54
CA GLY A 52 -1.26 -2.91 14.24
C GLY A 52 -0.19 -2.40 13.28
N LEU A 53 0.86 -3.19 13.04
CA LEU A 53 1.63 -3.02 11.81
C LEU A 53 0.76 -3.45 10.64
N VAL A 54 0.53 -2.55 9.70
CA VAL A 54 -0.24 -2.82 8.49
C VAL A 54 0.70 -2.86 7.31
N LEU A 55 0.74 -3.99 6.62
CA LEU A 55 1.50 -4.13 5.38
C LEU A 55 0.81 -3.36 4.26
N THR A 56 1.57 -2.54 3.55
CA THR A 56 1.13 -1.90 2.31
C THR A 56 2.07 -2.26 1.16
N GLU A 57 1.51 -2.68 0.04
CA GLU A 57 2.24 -2.92 -1.20
C GLU A 57 1.80 -1.89 -2.26
N TRP A 58 2.75 -1.20 -2.86
CA TRP A 58 2.50 -0.10 -3.78
C TRP A 58 2.88 -0.48 -5.21
N LYS A 59 1.97 -0.28 -6.16
CA LYS A 59 2.17 -0.54 -7.58
C LYS A 59 1.71 0.60 -8.45
N LEU A 60 2.48 0.90 -9.49
CA LEU A 60 2.11 1.85 -10.52
C LEU A 60 1.29 1.15 -11.60
N VAL A 61 0.09 1.67 -11.88
CA VAL A 61 -0.75 1.26 -13.00
C VAL A 61 -0.46 2.19 -14.17
N LYS A 62 0.14 1.67 -15.22
CA LYS A 62 0.40 2.42 -16.45
C LYS A 62 -0.84 2.37 -17.37
N PRO A 63 -1.00 3.31 -18.33
CA PRO A 63 -2.19 3.37 -19.19
C PRO A 63 -2.52 2.09 -19.98
N LYS A 64 -1.54 1.22 -20.20
CA LYS A 64 -1.71 -0.05 -20.94
C LYS A 64 -1.84 -1.27 -20.02
N ASP A 65 -1.67 -1.09 -18.71
CA ASP A 65 -1.72 -2.19 -17.77
C ASP A 65 -3.19 -2.51 -17.42
N SER A 66 -3.46 -3.79 -17.18
CA SER A 66 -4.70 -4.21 -16.56
C SER A 66 -4.62 -3.96 -15.05
N PRO A 67 -5.49 -3.12 -14.45
CA PRO A 67 -5.47 -2.88 -13.01
C PRO A 67 -5.64 -4.17 -12.20
N GLU A 68 -6.40 -5.12 -12.71
CA GLU A 68 -6.59 -6.44 -12.07
C GLU A 68 -5.30 -7.28 -12.10
N ALA A 69 -4.54 -7.24 -13.19
CA ALA A 69 -3.25 -7.92 -13.26
C ALA A 69 -2.23 -7.31 -12.30
N VAL A 70 -2.19 -5.96 -12.21
CA VAL A 70 -1.32 -5.24 -11.27
C VAL A 70 -1.71 -5.53 -9.81
N LYS A 71 -3.01 -5.62 -9.49
CA LYS A 71 -3.50 -6.05 -8.17
C LYS A 71 -3.00 -7.46 -7.82
N ASN A 72 -3.09 -8.40 -8.76
CA ASN A 72 -2.68 -9.77 -8.53
C ASN A 72 -1.17 -9.89 -8.31
N GLU A 73 -0.38 -9.11 -9.03
CA GLU A 73 1.07 -9.00 -8.78
C GLU A 73 1.36 -8.42 -7.39
N ALA A 74 0.70 -7.33 -7.00
CA ALA A 74 0.83 -6.74 -5.67
C ALA A 74 0.45 -7.72 -4.56
N LYS A 75 -0.66 -8.45 -4.74
CA LYS A 75 -1.11 -9.49 -3.80
C LYS A 75 -0.07 -10.60 -3.64
N LEU A 76 0.48 -11.09 -4.74
CA LEU A 76 1.52 -12.12 -4.71
C LEU A 76 2.77 -11.62 -3.97
N GLN A 77 3.15 -10.38 -4.17
CA GLN A 77 4.30 -9.78 -3.49
C GLN A 77 4.01 -9.58 -2.00
N ALA A 78 2.86 -9.04 -1.62
CA ALA A 78 2.42 -8.87 -0.24
C ALA A 78 2.36 -10.21 0.51
N SER A 79 1.95 -11.31 -0.16
CA SER A 79 1.89 -12.64 0.46
C SER A 79 3.27 -13.22 0.80
N ARG A 80 4.32 -12.83 0.09
CA ARG A 80 5.69 -13.30 0.34
C ARG A 80 6.27 -12.70 1.63
N TYR A 81 5.82 -11.53 2.03
CA TYR A 81 6.32 -10.85 3.24
C TYR A 81 5.84 -11.49 4.54
N SER A 82 4.81 -12.34 4.49
CA SER A 82 4.26 -13.01 5.68
C SER A 82 5.19 -14.03 6.31
N GLY A 83 6.23 -14.47 5.59
CA GLY A 83 7.25 -15.41 6.09
C GLY A 83 8.50 -14.75 6.65
N GLY A 84 8.60 -13.41 6.56
CA GLY A 84 9.80 -12.66 6.93
C GLY A 84 9.89 -12.30 8.40
N GLY A 85 10.94 -11.54 8.76
CA GLY A 85 11.23 -11.12 10.14
C GLY A 85 10.16 -10.25 10.82
N LEU A 86 9.11 -9.82 10.08
CA LEU A 86 7.95 -9.10 10.61
C LEU A 86 6.77 -10.04 10.91
N ALA A 87 6.87 -11.33 10.57
CA ALA A 87 5.87 -12.34 10.90
C ALA A 87 5.70 -12.42 12.43
N GLY A 88 4.60 -11.92 12.94
CA GLY A 88 4.31 -11.83 14.38
C GLY A 88 4.07 -10.41 14.90
N PHE A 89 4.44 -9.39 14.12
CA PHE A 89 4.14 -7.97 14.40
C PHE A 89 3.09 -7.41 13.43
N GLU A 90 2.87 -8.07 12.31
CA GLU A 90 1.90 -7.68 11.31
C GLU A 90 0.47 -8.05 11.74
N LEU A 91 -0.49 -7.18 11.43
CA LEU A 91 -1.91 -7.57 11.45
C LEU A 91 -2.13 -8.61 10.36
N ASP A 92 -2.18 -9.87 10.76
CA ASP A 92 -2.31 -11.01 9.85
C ASP A 92 -3.57 -10.96 8.95
N SER A 93 -4.58 -10.19 9.38
CA SER A 93 -5.90 -10.20 8.75
C SER A 93 -6.09 -9.13 7.66
N GLU A 94 -5.29 -8.07 7.62
CA GLU A 94 -5.51 -6.93 6.72
C GLU A 94 -4.24 -6.54 5.98
N ARG A 95 -4.32 -6.43 4.64
CA ARG A 95 -3.24 -5.94 3.78
C ARG A 95 -3.77 -4.93 2.80
N TYR A 96 -3.02 -3.87 2.57
CA TYR A 96 -3.40 -2.80 1.66
C TYR A 96 -2.57 -2.86 0.38
N LEU A 97 -3.25 -2.98 -0.75
CA LEU A 97 -2.67 -2.93 -2.08
C LEU A 97 -2.95 -1.54 -2.65
N VAL A 98 -1.93 -0.69 -2.70
CA VAL A 98 -2.06 0.70 -3.16
C VAL A 98 -1.68 0.78 -4.64
N LEU A 99 -2.69 0.98 -5.48
CA LEU A 99 -2.53 1.12 -6.93
C LEU A 99 -2.52 2.61 -7.29
N VAL A 100 -1.41 3.07 -7.84
CA VAL A 100 -1.22 4.47 -8.22
C VAL A 100 -1.31 4.59 -9.74
N GLY A 101 -2.20 5.42 -10.25
CA GLY A 101 -2.32 5.72 -11.68
C GLY A 101 -2.17 7.20 -11.99
N GLU A 102 -1.59 7.54 -13.14
CA GLU A 102 -1.60 8.92 -13.63
C GLU A 102 -2.98 9.31 -14.15
N GLU A 103 -3.70 8.36 -14.75
CA GLU A 103 -5.05 8.51 -15.29
C GLU A 103 -6.05 7.66 -14.50
N GLU A 104 -7.33 7.95 -14.65
CA GLU A 104 -8.40 7.16 -14.05
C GLU A 104 -8.40 5.74 -14.59
N PHE A 105 -8.59 4.78 -13.69
CA PHE A 105 -8.77 3.37 -14.01
C PHE A 105 -9.84 2.76 -13.10
N ASP A 106 -10.44 1.67 -13.55
CA ASP A 106 -11.41 0.93 -12.76
C ASP A 106 -10.70 0.26 -11.57
N LYS A 107 -11.09 0.67 -10.36
CA LYS A 107 -10.54 0.09 -9.13
C LYS A 107 -10.90 -1.39 -9.03
N PRO A 108 -9.92 -2.30 -8.93
CA PRO A 108 -10.18 -3.70 -8.63
C PRO A 108 -10.90 -3.88 -7.30
N ARG A 109 -11.68 -4.96 -7.18
CA ARG A 109 -12.39 -5.27 -5.94
C ARG A 109 -11.44 -5.77 -4.86
N ASP A 110 -11.82 -5.51 -3.62
CA ASP A 110 -11.20 -6.12 -2.44
C ASP A 110 -11.39 -7.64 -2.51
N GLU A 111 -10.47 -8.39 -1.91
CA GLU A 111 -10.47 -9.84 -1.96
C GLU A 111 -10.07 -10.41 -0.60
N THR A 112 -10.70 -11.51 -0.20
CA THR A 112 -10.32 -12.25 1.01
C THR A 112 -9.86 -13.64 0.61
N VAL A 113 -8.67 -14.03 1.08
CA VAL A 113 -8.08 -15.36 0.85
C VAL A 113 -7.75 -15.98 2.20
N GLY A 114 -8.47 -17.03 2.58
CA GLY A 114 -8.38 -17.60 3.92
C GLY A 114 -8.80 -16.57 4.98
N SER A 115 -7.91 -16.28 5.92
CA SER A 115 -8.12 -15.27 6.98
C SER A 115 -7.64 -13.88 6.59
N VAL A 116 -7.03 -13.69 5.41
CA VAL A 116 -6.39 -12.42 5.00
C VAL A 116 -7.30 -11.65 4.06
N SER A 117 -7.59 -10.39 4.41
CA SER A 117 -8.31 -9.43 3.56
C SER A 117 -7.31 -8.51 2.83
N TYR A 118 -7.38 -8.51 1.52
CA TYR A 118 -6.62 -7.62 0.66
C TYR A 118 -7.50 -6.42 0.28
N ARG A 119 -7.19 -5.26 0.85
CA ARG A 119 -7.89 -4.00 0.59
C ARG A 119 -7.20 -3.24 -0.53
N VAL A 120 -7.92 -2.95 -1.60
CA VAL A 120 -7.38 -2.19 -2.73
C VAL A 120 -7.65 -0.70 -2.55
N ILE A 121 -6.61 0.11 -2.60
CA ILE A 121 -6.68 1.58 -2.60
C ILE A 121 -6.23 2.06 -3.98
N SER A 122 -7.02 2.90 -4.62
CA SER A 122 -6.64 3.57 -5.88
C SER A 122 -6.29 5.03 -5.62
N LEU A 123 -5.11 5.45 -6.06
CA LEU A 123 -4.66 6.83 -6.04
C LEU A 123 -4.49 7.33 -7.46
N ILE A 124 -5.29 8.31 -7.86
CA ILE A 124 -5.25 8.92 -9.19
C ILE A 124 -4.58 10.29 -9.08
N LEU A 125 -3.48 10.48 -9.80
CA LEU A 125 -2.67 11.70 -9.72
C LEU A 125 -3.25 12.84 -10.55
N ASN A 126 -3.76 12.55 -11.75
CA ASN A 126 -4.33 13.54 -12.68
C ASN A 126 -5.86 13.47 -12.66
N ARG A 127 -6.46 13.59 -11.49
CA ARG A 127 -7.92 13.60 -11.38
C ARG A 127 -8.48 14.84 -12.07
N LYS A 128 -9.40 14.65 -13.01
CA LYS A 128 -10.13 15.78 -13.62
C LYS A 128 -10.86 16.54 -12.53
N THR A 129 -10.66 17.86 -12.48
CA THR A 129 -11.43 18.67 -11.54
C THR A 129 -12.92 18.63 -11.90
N PRO A 130 -13.85 18.74 -10.94
CA PRO A 130 -15.28 18.70 -11.20
C PRO A 130 -15.73 19.69 -12.30
N SER A 131 -15.10 20.85 -12.39
CA SER A 131 -15.35 21.88 -13.42
C SER A 131 -14.91 21.45 -14.82
N VAL A 132 -13.89 20.61 -14.96
CA VAL A 132 -13.44 20.04 -16.24
C VAL A 132 -14.32 18.87 -16.64
N ALA A 133 -14.70 18.01 -15.70
CA ALA A 133 -15.61 16.89 -15.96
C ALA A 133 -16.99 17.37 -16.42
N ALA A 134 -17.53 18.44 -15.83
CA ALA A 134 -18.81 19.02 -16.19
C ALA A 134 -18.85 19.61 -17.62
N LYS A 135 -17.70 20.03 -18.18
CA LYS A 135 -17.60 20.56 -19.54
C LYS A 135 -17.52 19.48 -20.63
N GLN A 136 -17.18 18.24 -20.27
CA GLN A 136 -17.06 17.11 -21.22
C GLN A 136 -18.34 16.26 -21.31
N GLY A 137 -19.31 16.51 -20.44
CA GLY A 137 -20.63 15.84 -20.43
C GLY A 137 -21.75 16.58 -21.16
N LYS A 138 -21.38 17.56 -22.03
CA LYS A 138 -22.35 18.27 -22.90
C LYS A 138 -22.11 17.94 -24.36
#